data_92b95eb52c85ae431bf5d46a9225cf0a
#
_entry.id   92b95eb52c85ae431bf5d46a9225cf0a
#
_cell.length_a   1.000
_cell.length_b   1.000
_cell.length_c   1.000
_cell.angle_alpha   90.00
_cell.angle_beta   90.00
_cell.angle_gamma   90.00
#
_symmetry.space_group_name_H-M   'P 1'
#
loop_
_entity.id
_entity.type
_entity.pdbx_description
1 polymer ?
#
loop_
_entity_poly.entity_id
_entity_poly.type
_entity_poly.pdbx_seq_one_letter_code
_entity_poly.pdbx_strand_id
1 'polypeptide(L)'
;MVSCNDAIFEMRIGILHYSAWPVIGGVETVIRQHAQLLSRHGHEVSIFSGEGAAFSKQVPSIVFRELNTRDSLVKAAQQEAFSGHPGRAYFELFERLQGLLRPLFRKFERLIVHNMLTMQFNMAATQALTTFADQGKSMIAWTHDLAASNSDYQIPLHQPFDLLRERHVNVKYVAISEARATEFNRLTGSPVNAIIPNALDFIDACGITPEVAQLVTGELTDSILLFYPTRILERKNIAFALQIVAALEAIGSRVRLLISGANDPHNPAGNAYFAGLKKLAKDLQVHESVFWVNDLFYVDERQLRSLYMVADALLFPSKQEGFGLPLLEATAYRLPIFCANIEPLKSIAPRGTVLFDLRDAPRNIAERIRSALTQNEILRSRKQLFRDYSAETLYVDKVEPLLQDKL
;
A
#
# COMPACT_ATOMS: atom_id res chain seq x y z
N MET A 1 -15.03 -10.76 -14.94
CA MET A 1 -14.96 -9.80 -16.06
C MET A 1 -15.48 -8.46 -15.54
N VAL A 2 -14.57 -7.61 -15.07
CA VAL A 2 -14.90 -6.21 -14.81
C VAL A 2 -14.98 -5.56 -16.19
N SER A 3 -16.10 -4.95 -16.51
CA SER A 3 -16.31 -4.27 -17.79
C SER A 3 -15.29 -3.12 -17.90
N CYS A 4 -14.31 -3.28 -18.78
CA CYS A 4 -13.45 -2.18 -19.24
C CYS A 4 -14.32 -1.19 -20.03
N ASN A 5 -14.82 -0.15 -19.37
CA ASN A 5 -15.25 1.09 -20.03
C ASN A 5 -15.45 2.25 -19.05
N ASP A 6 -14.76 2.28 -17.91
CA ASP A 6 -14.58 3.55 -17.21
C ASP A 6 -13.38 4.25 -17.85
N ALA A 7 -13.61 5.37 -18.49
CA ALA A 7 -12.55 6.22 -19.05
C ALA A 7 -11.54 6.49 -17.92
N ILE A 8 -10.27 6.10 -18.12
CA ILE A 8 -9.21 6.36 -17.14
C ILE A 8 -9.21 7.87 -16.90
N PHE A 9 -9.46 8.25 -15.65
CA PHE A 9 -9.45 9.65 -15.23
C PHE A 9 -7.99 10.10 -15.10
N GLU A 10 -7.43 10.62 -16.18
CA GLU A 10 -6.05 11.10 -16.23
C GLU A 10 -5.96 12.58 -15.83
N MET A 11 -4.98 12.93 -15.00
CA MET A 11 -4.66 14.30 -14.60
C MET A 11 -3.14 14.50 -14.56
N ARG A 12 -2.73 15.76 -14.74
CA ARG A 12 -1.36 16.19 -14.41
C ARG A 12 -1.33 16.67 -12.97
N ILE A 13 -0.55 15.99 -12.14
CA ILE A 13 -0.46 16.23 -10.70
C ILE A 13 0.95 16.63 -10.32
N GLY A 14 1.10 17.79 -9.69
CA GLY A 14 2.35 18.24 -9.08
C GLY A 14 2.34 17.98 -7.58
N ILE A 15 3.41 17.39 -7.05
CA ILE A 15 3.58 17.21 -5.60
C ILE A 15 4.72 18.12 -5.13
N LEU A 16 4.46 18.94 -4.10
CA LEU A 16 5.40 19.90 -3.55
C LEU A 16 5.76 19.56 -2.10
N HIS A 17 7.06 19.63 -1.78
CA HIS A 17 7.59 19.55 -0.41
C HIS A 17 9.00 20.15 -0.31
N TYR A 18 9.51 20.28 0.92
CA TYR A 18 10.87 20.77 1.21
C TYR A 18 11.95 19.79 0.72
N SER A 19 11.69 18.49 0.81
CA SER A 19 12.58 17.39 0.44
C SER A 19 11.81 16.21 -0.14
N ALA A 20 12.50 15.37 -0.91
CA ALA A 20 11.96 14.13 -1.47
C ALA A 20 13.03 13.03 -1.47
N TRP A 21 12.66 11.82 -1.91
CA TRP A 21 13.63 10.72 -2.06
C TRP A 21 14.90 11.21 -2.78
N PRO A 22 16.15 10.86 -2.35
CA PRO A 22 16.53 9.81 -1.38
C PRO A 22 16.63 10.29 0.07
N VAL A 23 16.15 11.48 0.42
CA VAL A 23 16.10 11.91 1.80
C VAL A 23 15.22 10.95 2.60
N ILE A 24 15.73 10.45 3.73
CA ILE A 24 15.02 9.51 4.60
C ILE A 24 14.16 10.30 5.59
N GLY A 25 12.84 10.14 5.50
CA GLY A 25 11.87 10.74 6.40
C GLY A 25 10.48 10.16 6.18
N GLY A 26 9.58 10.36 7.14
CA GLY A 26 8.22 9.85 7.08
C GLY A 26 7.43 10.49 5.93
N VAL A 27 7.51 11.81 5.77
CA VAL A 27 6.79 12.56 4.73
C VAL A 27 7.34 12.24 3.35
N GLU A 28 8.67 12.14 3.19
CA GLU A 28 9.33 11.79 1.93
C GLU A 28 8.96 10.38 1.46
N THR A 29 8.79 9.44 2.41
CA THR A 29 8.29 8.09 2.13
C THR A 29 6.86 8.16 1.60
N VAL A 30 5.98 8.93 2.24
CA VAL A 30 4.59 9.10 1.80
C VAL A 30 4.52 9.79 0.43
N ILE A 31 5.33 10.81 0.18
CA ILE A 31 5.42 11.48 -1.14
C ILE A 31 5.79 10.48 -2.23
N ARG A 32 6.79 9.63 -1.98
CA ARG A 32 7.19 8.58 -2.94
C ARG A 32 6.04 7.61 -3.20
N GLN A 33 5.38 7.13 -2.15
CA GLN A 33 4.24 6.22 -2.26
C GLN A 33 3.06 6.84 -3.02
N HIS A 34 2.71 8.11 -2.71
CA HIS A 34 1.67 8.84 -3.43
C HIS A 34 2.00 8.99 -4.91
N ALA A 35 3.23 9.40 -5.22
CA ALA A 35 3.66 9.58 -6.61
C ALA A 35 3.63 8.27 -7.41
N GLN A 36 4.07 7.16 -6.81
CA GLN A 36 3.99 5.81 -7.40
C GLN A 36 2.54 5.37 -7.61
N LEU A 37 1.70 5.54 -6.60
CA LEU A 37 0.29 5.15 -6.63
C LEU A 37 -0.47 5.92 -7.70
N LEU A 38 -0.36 7.24 -7.72
CA LEU A 38 -0.98 8.10 -8.72
C LEU A 38 -0.51 7.77 -10.15
N SER A 39 0.79 7.50 -10.32
CA SER A 39 1.35 7.10 -11.63
C SER A 39 0.83 5.74 -12.08
N ARG A 40 0.65 4.77 -11.17
CA ARG A 40 0.04 3.46 -11.49
C ARG A 40 -1.42 3.57 -11.94
N HIS A 41 -2.13 4.58 -11.42
CA HIS A 41 -3.52 4.89 -11.82
C HIS A 41 -3.62 5.80 -13.05
N GLY A 42 -2.53 5.97 -13.81
CA GLY A 42 -2.53 6.63 -15.11
C GLY A 42 -2.32 8.15 -15.06
N HIS A 43 -2.08 8.76 -13.87
CA HIS A 43 -1.82 10.19 -13.79
C HIS A 43 -0.39 10.54 -14.22
N GLU A 44 -0.21 11.71 -14.86
CA GLU A 44 1.10 12.31 -15.11
C GLU A 44 1.57 13.04 -13.84
N VAL A 45 2.50 12.43 -13.09
CA VAL A 45 2.96 12.95 -11.79
C VAL A 45 4.35 13.54 -11.90
N SER A 46 4.57 14.72 -11.27
CA SER A 46 5.90 15.32 -11.09
C SER A 46 6.09 15.77 -9.65
N ILE A 47 7.29 15.56 -9.10
CA ILE A 47 7.67 16.02 -7.76
C ILE A 47 8.52 17.28 -7.87
N PHE A 48 8.22 18.29 -7.05
CA PHE A 48 8.96 19.54 -6.89
C PHE A 48 9.42 19.66 -5.45
N SER A 49 10.72 19.68 -5.22
CA SER A 49 11.28 19.71 -3.86
C SER A 49 12.54 20.55 -3.77
N GLY A 50 12.90 20.98 -2.56
CA GLY A 50 14.14 21.71 -2.31
C GLY A 50 15.39 20.82 -2.37
N GLU A 51 15.22 19.54 -2.08
CA GLU A 51 16.26 18.52 -2.12
C GLU A 51 15.61 17.19 -2.52
N GLY A 52 16.22 16.46 -3.47
CA GLY A 52 15.70 15.19 -3.91
C GLY A 52 16.31 14.71 -5.21
N ALA A 53 15.90 13.51 -5.64
CA ALA A 53 16.25 12.92 -6.92
C ALA A 53 15.09 12.09 -7.48
N ALA A 54 15.13 11.77 -8.77
CA ALA A 54 14.16 10.88 -9.38
C ALA A 54 14.38 9.43 -8.88
N PHE A 55 13.31 8.76 -8.46
CA PHE A 55 13.32 7.35 -8.08
C PHE A 55 12.78 6.44 -9.20
N SER A 56 12.13 7.00 -10.19
CA SER A 56 11.65 6.29 -11.38
C SER A 56 11.70 7.19 -12.62
N LYS A 57 11.65 6.56 -13.80
CA LYS A 57 11.56 7.29 -15.07
C LYS A 57 10.18 7.89 -15.33
N GLN A 58 9.15 7.30 -14.75
CA GLN A 58 7.75 7.71 -14.91
C GLN A 58 7.41 8.95 -14.07
N VAL A 59 8.13 9.18 -12.96
CA VAL A 59 7.89 10.29 -12.05
C VAL A 59 9.11 11.21 -12.01
N PRO A 60 9.13 12.29 -12.83
CA PRO A 60 10.17 13.30 -12.77
C PRO A 60 10.23 13.98 -11.40
N SER A 61 11.46 14.21 -10.91
CA SER A 61 11.73 15.00 -9.70
C SER A 61 12.54 16.22 -10.08
N ILE A 62 12.01 17.41 -9.80
CA ILE A 62 12.58 18.72 -10.13
C ILE A 62 12.96 19.42 -8.83
N VAL A 63 14.23 19.84 -8.74
CA VAL A 63 14.73 20.51 -7.55
C VAL A 63 14.62 22.04 -7.72
N PHE A 64 13.90 22.67 -6.78
CA PHE A 64 13.86 24.12 -6.60
C PHE A 64 14.61 24.46 -5.33
N ARG A 65 15.81 25.03 -5.48
CA ARG A 65 16.67 25.39 -4.33
C ARG A 65 15.97 26.30 -3.32
N GLU A 66 15.05 27.12 -3.78
CA GLU A 66 14.21 28.03 -3.01
C GLU A 66 13.26 27.29 -2.04
N LEU A 67 13.06 25.99 -2.21
CA LEU A 67 12.31 25.14 -1.25
C LEU A 67 13.23 24.45 -0.24
N ASN A 68 14.57 24.42 -0.48
CA ASN A 68 15.51 23.72 0.40
C ASN A 68 15.74 24.51 1.70
N THR A 69 15.29 23.97 2.83
CA THR A 69 15.42 24.58 4.15
C THR A 69 16.88 24.77 4.62
N ARG A 70 17.85 24.14 3.93
CA ARG A 70 19.28 24.27 4.18
C ARG A 70 19.95 25.33 3.30
N ASP A 71 19.28 25.84 2.27
CA ASP A 71 19.79 26.90 1.41
C ASP A 71 20.02 28.20 2.20
N SER A 72 21.06 28.94 1.85
CA SER A 72 21.46 30.14 2.56
C SER A 72 20.42 31.27 2.48
N LEU A 73 19.78 31.44 1.31
CA LEU A 73 18.72 32.42 1.14
C LEU A 73 17.47 32.06 1.94
N VAL A 74 17.10 30.78 1.95
CA VAL A 74 15.95 30.28 2.75
C VAL A 74 16.21 30.46 4.25
N LYS A 75 17.43 30.17 4.72
CA LYS A 75 17.80 30.39 6.11
C LYS A 75 17.77 31.87 6.51
N ALA A 76 18.30 32.75 5.66
CA ALA A 76 18.28 34.19 5.90
C ALA A 76 16.84 34.73 5.94
N ALA A 77 16.02 34.36 4.97
CA ALA A 77 14.61 34.72 4.91
C ALA A 77 13.83 34.22 6.14
N GLN A 78 14.13 33.00 6.59
CA GLN A 78 13.49 32.42 7.76
C GLN A 78 13.90 33.13 9.06
N GLN A 79 15.16 33.56 9.20
CA GLN A 79 15.63 34.36 10.33
C GLN A 79 14.94 35.73 10.37
N GLU A 80 14.82 36.42 9.22
CA GLU A 80 14.06 37.66 9.10
C GLU A 80 12.59 37.48 9.51
N ALA A 81 11.95 36.39 9.07
CA ALA A 81 10.58 36.06 9.47
C ALA A 81 10.46 35.87 10.98
N PHE A 82 11.37 35.11 11.61
CA PHE A 82 11.36 34.87 13.05
C PHE A 82 11.62 36.18 13.89
N SER A 83 12.36 37.13 13.35
CA SER A 83 12.56 38.41 14.01
C SER A 83 11.31 39.30 14.04
N GLY A 84 10.26 38.94 13.34
CA GLY A 84 9.05 39.74 13.15
C GLY A 84 9.17 40.85 12.10
N HIS A 85 10.31 40.93 11.42
CA HIS A 85 10.62 41.97 10.46
C HIS A 85 11.10 41.34 9.14
N PRO A 86 10.19 40.77 8.33
CA PRO A 86 10.54 40.29 6.98
C PRO A 86 11.25 41.41 6.21
N GLY A 87 12.46 41.10 5.76
CA GLY A 87 13.34 42.06 5.10
C GLY A 87 13.69 41.62 3.64
N ARG A 88 14.89 42.03 3.21
CA ARG A 88 15.32 41.83 1.82
C ARG A 88 15.40 40.35 1.43
N ALA A 89 15.95 39.49 2.28
CA ALA A 89 16.08 38.07 1.98
C ALA A 89 14.71 37.38 1.87
N TYR A 90 13.78 37.75 2.74
CA TYR A 90 12.43 37.23 2.72
C TYR A 90 11.68 37.57 1.43
N PHE A 91 11.68 38.87 1.05
CA PHE A 91 10.95 39.30 -0.14
C PHE A 91 11.63 38.82 -1.44
N GLU A 92 12.96 38.75 -1.48
CA GLU A 92 13.69 38.14 -2.61
C GLU A 92 13.30 36.66 -2.79
N LEU A 93 13.27 35.89 -1.71
CA LEU A 93 12.86 34.49 -1.76
C LEU A 93 11.38 34.36 -2.17
N PHE A 94 10.51 35.18 -1.63
CA PHE A 94 9.07 35.19 -1.98
C PHE A 94 8.87 35.45 -3.48
N GLU A 95 9.50 36.46 -4.07
CA GLU A 95 9.38 36.77 -5.49
C GLU A 95 9.91 35.63 -6.38
N ARG A 96 11.06 35.03 -6.01
CA ARG A 96 11.58 33.86 -6.72
C ARG A 96 10.59 32.70 -6.69
N LEU A 97 10.01 32.39 -5.53
CA LEU A 97 9.01 31.33 -5.37
C LEU A 97 7.75 31.64 -6.16
N GLN A 98 7.26 32.89 -6.19
CA GLN A 98 6.16 33.29 -7.05
C GLN A 98 6.46 32.99 -8.54
N GLY A 99 7.66 33.29 -9.00
CA GLY A 99 8.10 32.99 -10.37
C GLY A 99 8.13 31.50 -10.70
N LEU A 100 8.61 30.66 -9.75
CA LEU A 100 8.70 29.22 -9.90
C LEU A 100 7.35 28.51 -9.81
N LEU A 101 6.46 28.96 -8.91
CA LEU A 101 5.18 28.31 -8.68
C LEU A 101 4.12 28.66 -9.74
N ARG A 102 4.15 29.87 -10.30
CA ARG A 102 3.20 30.33 -11.32
C ARG A 102 3.06 29.38 -12.52
N PRO A 103 4.13 28.86 -13.15
CA PRO A 103 4.02 27.85 -14.20
C PRO A 103 3.38 26.56 -13.74
N LEU A 104 3.58 26.13 -12.48
CA LEU A 104 3.00 24.91 -11.95
C LEU A 104 1.48 25.00 -11.89
N PHE A 105 0.93 26.12 -11.37
CA PHE A 105 -0.52 26.37 -11.35
C PHE A 105 -1.17 26.52 -12.74
N ARG A 106 -0.37 26.64 -13.79
CA ARG A 106 -0.85 26.65 -15.19
C ARG A 106 -0.78 25.28 -15.83
N LYS A 107 0.27 24.51 -15.49
CA LYS A 107 0.56 23.23 -16.12
C LYS A 107 -0.20 22.06 -15.46
N PHE A 108 -0.30 22.05 -14.13
CA PHE A 108 -0.87 20.96 -13.36
C PHE A 108 -2.31 21.24 -12.97
N GLU A 109 -3.17 20.25 -13.14
CA GLU A 109 -4.59 20.32 -12.79
C GLU A 109 -4.79 20.22 -11.28
N ARG A 110 -3.88 19.53 -10.60
CA ARG A 110 -3.83 19.46 -9.14
C ARG A 110 -2.41 19.67 -8.63
N LEU A 111 -2.29 20.47 -7.59
CA LEU A 111 -1.07 20.60 -6.80
C LEU A 111 -1.33 20.02 -5.41
N ILE A 112 -0.57 19.02 -5.01
CA ILE A 112 -0.59 18.43 -3.66
C ILE A 112 0.62 18.97 -2.92
N VAL A 113 0.37 19.67 -1.84
CA VAL A 113 1.40 20.36 -1.05
C VAL A 113 1.50 19.69 0.32
N HIS A 114 2.61 18.99 0.56
CA HIS A 114 2.82 18.29 1.83
C HIS A 114 3.40 19.21 2.89
N ASN A 115 2.75 19.36 4.05
CA ASN A 115 3.18 20.12 5.24
C ASN A 115 3.49 21.61 5.05
N MET A 116 3.60 22.12 3.84
CA MET A 116 4.14 23.48 3.62
C MET A 116 3.20 24.61 4.08
N LEU A 117 1.91 24.33 4.27
CA LEU A 117 0.94 25.28 4.81
C LEU A 117 0.73 25.14 6.33
N THR A 118 1.37 24.16 6.97
CA THR A 118 1.18 23.84 8.38
C THR A 118 2.47 23.77 9.19
N MET A 119 3.62 23.85 8.51
CA MET A 119 4.95 23.81 9.13
C MET A 119 5.73 25.10 8.84
N GLN A 120 6.55 25.49 9.80
CA GLN A 120 7.26 26.79 9.82
C GLN A 120 8.57 26.83 9.02
N PHE A 121 8.95 25.80 8.30
CA PHE A 121 10.33 25.65 7.79
C PHE A 121 10.71 26.61 6.66
N ASN A 122 9.73 27.19 5.95
CA ASN A 122 9.95 28.19 4.89
C ASN A 122 8.70 29.07 4.76
N MET A 123 8.62 30.11 5.56
CA MET A 123 7.44 30.99 5.61
C MET A 123 7.22 31.78 4.31
N ALA A 124 8.29 32.09 3.56
CA ALA A 124 8.15 32.74 2.26
C ALA A 124 7.46 31.81 1.25
N ALA A 125 7.72 30.49 1.32
CA ALA A 125 7.01 29.51 0.49
C ALA A 125 5.53 29.36 0.91
N THR A 126 5.25 29.32 2.21
CA THR A 126 3.89 29.34 2.75
C THR A 126 3.13 30.56 2.24
N GLN A 127 3.69 31.74 2.35
CA GLN A 127 3.08 32.98 1.88
C GLN A 127 2.88 33.00 0.35
N ALA A 128 3.84 32.49 -0.41
CA ALA A 128 3.70 32.41 -1.87
C ALA A 128 2.54 31.48 -2.27
N LEU A 129 2.41 30.32 -1.62
CA LEU A 129 1.30 29.37 -1.87
C LEU A 129 -0.05 29.95 -1.47
N THR A 130 -0.16 30.57 -0.31
CA THR A 130 -1.42 31.22 0.15
C THR A 130 -1.81 32.38 -0.75
N THR A 131 -0.85 33.17 -1.24
CA THR A 131 -1.11 34.25 -2.23
C THR A 131 -1.74 33.68 -3.53
N PHE A 132 -1.29 32.52 -4.01
CA PHE A 132 -1.94 31.86 -5.16
C PHE A 132 -3.34 31.36 -4.81
N ALA A 133 -3.56 30.84 -3.61
CA ALA A 133 -4.90 30.45 -3.15
C ALA A 133 -5.85 31.66 -3.14
N ASP A 134 -5.42 32.81 -2.63
CA ASP A 134 -6.18 34.06 -2.60
C ASP A 134 -6.50 34.56 -4.01
N GLN A 135 -5.66 34.29 -4.99
CA GLN A 135 -5.87 34.55 -6.41
C GLN A 135 -6.78 33.52 -7.11
N GLY A 136 -7.43 32.64 -6.37
CA GLY A 136 -8.36 31.64 -6.88
C GLY A 136 -7.71 30.34 -7.40
N LYS A 137 -6.42 30.10 -7.08
CA LYS A 137 -5.75 28.85 -7.46
C LYS A 137 -6.00 27.75 -6.43
N SER A 138 -6.60 26.65 -6.88
CA SER A 138 -6.89 25.51 -6.03
C SER A 138 -5.66 24.64 -5.80
N MET A 139 -5.51 24.11 -4.56
CA MET A 139 -4.50 23.13 -4.20
C MET A 139 -5.01 22.21 -3.07
N ILE A 140 -4.33 21.08 -2.89
CA ILE A 140 -4.57 20.14 -1.79
C ILE A 140 -3.40 20.25 -0.80
N ALA A 141 -3.68 20.65 0.43
CA ALA A 141 -2.72 20.67 1.52
C ALA A 141 -2.77 19.35 2.28
N TRP A 142 -1.75 18.51 2.11
CA TRP A 142 -1.64 17.24 2.81
C TRP A 142 -0.90 17.45 4.14
N THR A 143 -1.65 17.43 5.23
CA THR A 143 -1.18 17.83 6.55
C THR A 143 -0.78 16.61 7.37
N HIS A 144 0.53 16.44 7.58
CA HIS A 144 1.07 15.41 8.48
C HIS A 144 1.23 15.96 9.89
N ASP A 145 1.70 17.21 10.00
CA ASP A 145 1.98 17.88 11.26
C ASP A 145 1.49 19.33 11.24
N LEU A 146 1.24 19.86 12.44
CA LEU A 146 0.78 21.22 12.71
C LEU A 146 1.76 21.88 13.68
N ALA A 147 2.72 22.66 13.18
CA ALA A 147 3.73 23.31 13.99
C ALA A 147 3.12 24.19 15.08
N ALA A 148 2.06 24.92 14.76
CA ALA A 148 1.41 25.84 15.70
C ALA A 148 0.62 25.16 16.84
N SER A 149 0.40 23.84 16.76
CA SER A 149 -0.21 23.00 17.80
C SER A 149 0.82 22.15 18.55
N ASN A 150 2.06 22.07 18.08
CA ASN A 150 3.08 21.21 18.65
C ASN A 150 3.98 22.02 19.59
N SER A 151 4.06 21.61 20.86
CA SER A 151 4.87 22.26 21.90
C SER A 151 6.38 22.24 21.64
N ASP A 152 6.85 21.33 20.78
CA ASP A 152 8.26 21.25 20.39
C ASP A 152 8.71 22.44 19.52
N TYR A 153 7.75 23.15 18.94
CA TYR A 153 7.99 24.33 18.12
C TYR A 153 7.51 25.61 18.82
N GLN A 154 8.39 26.59 18.91
CA GLN A 154 8.04 27.92 19.39
C GLN A 154 7.62 28.78 18.19
N ILE A 155 6.35 28.72 17.80
CA ILE A 155 5.83 29.45 16.65
C ILE A 155 5.40 30.86 17.10
N PRO A 156 6.00 31.95 16.54
CA PRO A 156 5.62 33.30 16.85
C PRO A 156 4.14 33.63 16.61
N LEU A 157 3.62 34.65 17.33
CA LEU A 157 2.26 35.17 17.18
C LEU A 157 2.24 36.48 16.36
N HIS A 158 3.02 36.52 15.28
CA HIS A 158 3.08 37.65 14.35
C HIS A 158 3.25 37.16 12.92
N GLN A 159 3.01 38.06 11.96
CA GLN A 159 3.22 37.80 10.55
C GLN A 159 4.70 37.40 10.26
N PRO A 160 4.95 36.44 9.38
CA PRO A 160 3.97 35.68 8.57
C PRO A 160 3.46 34.39 9.20
N PHE A 161 3.74 34.11 10.49
CA PHE A 161 3.40 32.85 11.16
C PHE A 161 1.90 32.68 11.44
N ASP A 162 1.11 33.76 11.37
CA ASP A 162 -0.36 33.68 11.46
C ASP A 162 -0.95 32.80 10.37
N LEU A 163 -0.33 32.77 9.17
CA LEU A 163 -0.71 31.90 8.06
C LEU A 163 -0.79 30.41 8.43
N LEU A 164 -0.03 29.96 9.44
CA LEU A 164 -0.07 28.57 9.92
C LEU A 164 -1.29 28.25 10.80
N ARG A 165 -2.07 29.26 11.16
CA ARG A 165 -3.25 29.17 12.03
C ARG A 165 -4.55 29.45 11.30
N GLU A 166 -4.46 29.70 9.98
CA GLU A 166 -5.59 30.05 9.14
C GLU A 166 -5.97 28.90 8.22
N ARG A 167 -7.25 28.81 7.93
CA ARG A 167 -7.76 27.98 6.84
C ARG A 167 -7.93 28.85 5.59
N HIS A 168 -7.06 28.63 4.60
CA HIS A 168 -7.06 29.41 3.37
C HIS A 168 -8.16 29.00 2.41
N VAL A 169 -8.75 29.98 1.75
CA VAL A 169 -9.75 29.78 0.68
C VAL A 169 -9.07 29.07 -0.51
N ASN A 170 -9.82 28.29 -1.26
CA ASN A 170 -9.31 27.49 -2.40
C ASN A 170 -8.24 26.43 -2.04
N VAL A 171 -8.05 26.14 -0.75
CA VAL A 171 -7.20 25.04 -0.29
C VAL A 171 -8.06 23.93 0.30
N LYS A 172 -7.94 22.72 -0.23
CA LYS A 172 -8.51 21.52 0.37
C LYS A 172 -7.50 20.94 1.36
N TYR A 173 -7.83 20.94 2.63
CA TYR A 173 -6.99 20.39 3.68
C TYR A 173 -7.31 18.91 3.91
N VAL A 174 -6.28 18.08 3.87
CA VAL A 174 -6.33 16.65 4.20
C VAL A 174 -5.52 16.40 5.46
N ALA A 175 -6.09 15.79 6.47
CA ALA A 175 -5.38 15.33 7.66
C ALA A 175 -5.12 13.81 7.57
N ILE A 176 -3.99 13.38 8.12
CA ILE A 176 -3.61 11.95 8.11
C ILE A 176 -4.25 11.12 9.24
N SER A 177 -4.97 11.75 10.14
CA SER A 177 -5.66 11.07 11.25
C SER A 177 -6.74 11.96 11.85
N GLU A 178 -7.68 11.34 12.59
CA GLU A 178 -8.70 12.06 13.38
C GLU A 178 -8.07 13.01 14.40
N ALA A 179 -6.95 12.63 15.01
CA ALA A 179 -6.23 13.48 15.93
C ALA A 179 -5.74 14.76 15.25
N ARG A 180 -5.12 14.64 14.06
CA ARG A 180 -4.65 15.81 13.28
C ARG A 180 -5.81 16.66 12.77
N ALA A 181 -6.93 16.05 12.39
CA ALA A 181 -8.14 16.78 12.00
C ALA A 181 -8.72 17.60 13.17
N THR A 182 -8.75 17.01 14.36
CA THR A 182 -9.19 17.68 15.59
C THR A 182 -8.28 18.84 15.97
N GLU A 183 -6.97 18.66 15.89
CA GLU A 183 -5.98 19.72 16.13
C GLU A 183 -6.12 20.86 15.11
N PHE A 184 -6.28 20.54 13.82
CA PHE A 184 -6.50 21.53 12.77
C PHE A 184 -7.76 22.35 13.04
N ASN A 185 -8.87 21.68 13.38
CA ASN A 185 -10.12 22.39 13.70
C ASN A 185 -9.98 23.29 14.94
N ARG A 186 -9.26 22.84 15.98
CA ARG A 186 -8.99 23.67 17.17
C ARG A 186 -8.15 24.89 16.81
N LEU A 187 -7.17 24.72 15.90
CA LEU A 187 -6.24 25.78 15.52
C LEU A 187 -6.89 26.84 14.62
N THR A 188 -7.69 26.40 13.63
CA THR A 188 -8.21 27.25 12.55
C THR A 188 -9.68 27.63 12.73
N GLY A 189 -10.39 26.99 13.66
CA GLY A 189 -11.84 27.13 13.82
C GLY A 189 -12.67 26.45 12.71
N SER A 190 -12.05 25.63 11.88
CA SER A 190 -12.70 25.01 10.71
C SER A 190 -12.25 23.57 10.50
N PRO A 191 -13.13 22.67 10.05
CA PRO A 191 -12.75 21.27 9.79
C PRO A 191 -11.86 21.14 8.55
N VAL A 192 -11.11 20.03 8.47
CA VAL A 192 -10.46 19.60 7.23
C VAL A 192 -11.49 19.12 6.21
N ASN A 193 -11.10 19.03 4.95
CA ASN A 193 -11.96 18.50 3.88
C ASN A 193 -12.06 16.98 3.88
N ALA A 194 -10.94 16.30 4.22
CA ALA A 194 -10.90 14.85 4.28
C ALA A 194 -9.89 14.34 5.32
N ILE A 195 -10.13 13.13 5.82
CA ILE A 195 -9.17 12.39 6.65
C ILE A 195 -8.73 11.18 5.86
N ILE A 196 -7.47 11.20 5.42
CA ILE A 196 -6.87 10.15 4.60
C ILE A 196 -5.59 9.68 5.30
N PRO A 197 -5.60 8.51 5.95
CA PRO A 197 -4.41 7.98 6.61
C PRO A 197 -3.28 7.74 5.63
N ASN A 198 -2.05 7.73 6.14
CA ASN A 198 -0.92 7.27 5.35
C ASN A 198 -1.10 5.80 5.00
N ALA A 199 -0.90 5.48 3.74
CA ALA A 199 -1.02 4.12 3.22
C ALA A 199 0.24 3.29 3.51
N LEU A 200 0.08 1.96 3.51
CA LEU A 200 1.17 1.02 3.38
C LEU A 200 1.07 0.32 2.03
N ASP A 201 2.08 0.47 1.19
CA ASP A 201 2.25 -0.41 0.03
C ASP A 201 2.92 -1.71 0.50
N PHE A 202 2.09 -2.70 0.85
CA PHE A 202 2.56 -4.00 1.33
C PHE A 202 3.40 -4.73 0.29
N ILE A 203 3.06 -4.58 -0.99
CA ILE A 203 3.76 -5.23 -2.10
C ILE A 203 5.21 -4.73 -2.16
N ASP A 204 5.39 -3.41 -2.16
CA ASP A 204 6.72 -2.78 -2.15
C ASP A 204 7.46 -3.03 -0.83
N ALA A 205 6.80 -2.84 0.31
CA ALA A 205 7.39 -3.00 1.65
C ALA A 205 7.92 -4.42 1.92
N CYS A 206 7.25 -5.43 1.37
CA CYS A 206 7.63 -6.83 1.51
C CYS A 206 8.45 -7.37 0.33
N GLY A 207 8.68 -6.58 -0.72
CA GLY A 207 9.41 -7.02 -1.92
C GLY A 207 8.71 -8.15 -2.65
N ILE A 208 7.37 -8.12 -2.71
CA ILE A 208 6.58 -9.09 -3.46
C ILE A 208 6.84 -8.91 -4.95
N THR A 209 7.07 -10.01 -5.65
CA THR A 209 7.30 -9.95 -7.11
C THR A 209 6.06 -9.49 -7.86
N PRO A 210 6.19 -8.77 -9.00
CA PRO A 210 5.06 -8.24 -9.75
C PRO A 210 4.04 -9.30 -10.17
N GLU A 211 4.50 -10.50 -10.54
CA GLU A 211 3.65 -11.61 -10.98
C GLU A 211 2.77 -12.11 -9.81
N VAL A 212 3.35 -12.26 -8.61
CA VAL A 212 2.60 -12.66 -7.42
C VAL A 212 1.70 -11.52 -6.95
N ALA A 213 2.14 -10.27 -7.02
CA ALA A 213 1.31 -9.12 -6.71
C ALA A 213 0.05 -9.10 -7.57
N GLN A 214 0.19 -9.26 -8.89
CA GLN A 214 -0.93 -9.31 -9.83
C GLN A 214 -1.89 -10.46 -9.53
N LEU A 215 -1.35 -11.64 -9.14
CA LEU A 215 -2.14 -12.81 -8.80
C LEU A 215 -3.05 -12.59 -7.59
N VAL A 216 -2.57 -11.85 -6.57
CA VAL A 216 -3.29 -11.66 -5.31
C VAL A 216 -3.98 -10.32 -5.18
N THR A 217 -3.88 -9.44 -6.17
CA THR A 217 -4.59 -8.15 -6.17
C THR A 217 -6.10 -8.38 -6.02
N GLY A 218 -6.72 -7.71 -5.03
CA GLY A 218 -8.13 -7.87 -4.68
C GLY A 218 -8.46 -9.09 -3.81
N GLU A 219 -7.48 -9.97 -3.50
CA GLU A 219 -7.72 -11.15 -2.67
C GLU A 219 -7.17 -11.00 -1.24
N LEU A 220 -6.24 -10.06 -1.01
CA LEU A 220 -5.54 -9.91 0.27
C LEU A 220 -6.47 -9.55 1.44
N THR A 221 -7.58 -8.85 1.18
CA THR A 221 -8.51 -8.37 2.21
C THR A 221 -9.48 -9.44 2.67
N ASP A 222 -10.17 -10.10 1.74
CA ASP A 222 -11.38 -10.87 2.02
C ASP A 222 -11.22 -12.36 1.81
N SER A 223 -10.20 -12.79 1.05
CA SER A 223 -9.97 -14.21 0.79
C SER A 223 -9.00 -14.83 1.79
N ILE A 224 -9.22 -16.11 2.10
CA ILE A 224 -8.22 -16.97 2.76
C ILE A 224 -7.28 -17.47 1.67
N LEU A 225 -6.01 -17.07 1.72
CA LEU A 225 -4.98 -17.51 0.79
C LEU A 225 -4.27 -18.74 1.36
N LEU A 226 -4.66 -19.93 0.87
CA LEU A 226 -3.99 -21.19 1.21
C LEU A 226 -2.86 -21.45 0.21
N PHE A 227 -1.68 -21.76 0.70
CA PHE A 227 -0.54 -22.09 -0.13
C PHE A 227 -0.19 -23.56 -0.05
N TYR A 228 0.01 -24.18 -1.20
CA TYR A 228 0.49 -25.56 -1.34
C TYR A 228 1.70 -25.63 -2.28
N PRO A 229 2.93 -25.47 -1.77
CA PRO A 229 4.17 -25.60 -2.53
C PRO A 229 4.43 -27.07 -2.84
N THR A 230 4.02 -27.54 -4.02
CA THR A 230 4.12 -28.96 -4.35
C THR A 230 4.16 -29.21 -5.86
N ARG A 231 4.82 -30.28 -6.29
CA ARG A 231 4.71 -30.80 -7.67
C ARG A 231 3.35 -31.47 -7.88
N ILE A 232 2.90 -31.54 -9.13
CA ILE A 232 1.65 -32.22 -9.51
C ILE A 232 1.90 -33.73 -9.57
N LEU A 233 1.74 -34.41 -8.43
CA LEU A 233 1.95 -35.84 -8.28
C LEU A 233 0.82 -36.45 -7.43
N GLU A 234 0.41 -37.71 -7.70
CA GLU A 234 -0.68 -38.38 -6.98
C GLU A 234 -0.45 -38.47 -5.46
N ARG A 235 0.80 -38.76 -5.04
CA ARG A 235 1.15 -38.81 -3.63
C ARG A 235 1.01 -37.48 -2.88
N LYS A 236 0.94 -36.37 -3.62
CA LYS A 236 0.71 -35.04 -3.06
C LYS A 236 -0.77 -34.77 -2.76
N ASN A 237 -1.67 -35.64 -3.24
CA ASN A 237 -3.08 -35.62 -2.86
C ASN A 237 -3.79 -34.28 -3.09
N ILE A 238 -3.47 -33.64 -4.21
CA ILE A 238 -4.07 -32.33 -4.59
C ILE A 238 -5.59 -32.45 -4.69
N ALA A 239 -6.11 -33.62 -5.13
CA ALA A 239 -7.57 -33.85 -5.15
C ALA A 239 -8.23 -33.60 -3.78
N PHE A 240 -7.57 -34.01 -2.70
CA PHE A 240 -8.09 -33.77 -1.34
C PHE A 240 -8.00 -32.30 -0.93
N ALA A 241 -6.94 -31.57 -1.37
CA ALA A 241 -6.88 -30.14 -1.20
C ALA A 241 -8.05 -29.41 -1.88
N LEU A 242 -8.41 -29.84 -3.11
CA LEU A 242 -9.59 -29.29 -3.82
C LEU A 242 -10.89 -29.54 -3.06
N GLN A 243 -11.07 -30.73 -2.48
CA GLN A 243 -12.24 -31.05 -1.65
C GLN A 243 -12.31 -30.20 -0.37
N ILE A 244 -11.15 -29.92 0.25
CA ILE A 244 -11.08 -29.02 1.42
C ILE A 244 -11.45 -27.59 1.02
N VAL A 245 -10.98 -27.10 -0.13
CA VAL A 245 -11.39 -25.78 -0.67
C VAL A 245 -12.89 -25.72 -0.91
N ALA A 246 -13.47 -26.72 -1.56
CA ALA A 246 -14.92 -26.80 -1.77
C ALA A 246 -15.70 -26.79 -0.44
N ALA A 247 -15.19 -27.50 0.57
CA ALA A 247 -15.80 -27.51 1.88
C ALA A 247 -15.68 -26.15 2.61
N LEU A 248 -14.57 -25.43 2.45
CA LEU A 248 -14.40 -24.08 2.98
C LEU A 248 -15.38 -23.09 2.35
N GLU A 249 -15.57 -23.15 1.03
CA GLU A 249 -16.56 -22.33 0.33
C GLU A 249 -17.99 -22.68 0.73
N ALA A 250 -18.31 -23.97 0.87
CA ALA A 250 -19.61 -24.42 1.32
C ALA A 250 -19.99 -23.95 2.73
N ILE A 251 -19.01 -23.65 3.58
CA ILE A 251 -19.24 -23.04 4.90
C ILE A 251 -19.12 -21.50 4.90
N GLY A 252 -19.11 -20.87 3.71
CA GLY A 252 -19.16 -19.42 3.52
C GLY A 252 -17.81 -18.70 3.61
N SER A 253 -16.69 -19.41 3.44
CA SER A 253 -15.37 -18.78 3.35
C SER A 253 -15.00 -18.47 1.92
N ARG A 254 -14.54 -17.26 1.61
CA ARG A 254 -13.89 -16.97 0.34
C ARG A 254 -12.45 -17.47 0.40
N VAL A 255 -12.08 -18.39 -0.50
CA VAL A 255 -10.78 -19.08 -0.46
C VAL A 255 -10.05 -18.97 -1.78
N ARG A 256 -8.74 -18.91 -1.75
CA ARG A 256 -7.88 -19.09 -2.92
C ARG A 256 -6.79 -20.10 -2.55
N LEU A 257 -6.64 -21.13 -3.36
CA LEU A 257 -5.57 -22.13 -3.22
C LEU A 257 -4.49 -21.88 -4.27
N LEU A 258 -3.30 -21.54 -3.81
CA LEU A 258 -2.11 -21.30 -4.63
C LEU A 258 -1.29 -22.60 -4.70
N ILE A 259 -1.13 -23.19 -5.87
CA ILE A 259 -0.33 -24.41 -6.10
C ILE A 259 0.85 -24.04 -6.99
N SER A 260 2.09 -24.04 -6.44
CA SER A 260 3.26 -23.54 -7.16
C SER A 260 4.02 -24.59 -7.96
N GLY A 261 3.64 -25.86 -7.88
CA GLY A 261 4.38 -26.95 -8.52
C GLY A 261 4.15 -27.06 -10.03
N ALA A 262 5.23 -27.29 -10.76
CA ALA A 262 5.16 -27.60 -12.17
C ALA A 262 4.62 -29.02 -12.40
N ASN A 263 3.90 -29.18 -13.52
CA ASN A 263 3.68 -30.47 -14.13
C ASN A 263 4.92 -30.87 -14.92
N ASP A 264 5.25 -32.17 -14.96
CA ASP A 264 6.32 -32.67 -15.82
C ASP A 264 5.78 -32.85 -17.24
N PRO A 265 6.14 -31.99 -18.22
CA PRO A 265 5.61 -32.05 -19.57
C PRO A 265 6.03 -33.31 -20.33
N HIS A 266 7.08 -34.00 -19.87
CA HIS A 266 7.60 -35.21 -20.49
C HIS A 266 6.98 -36.49 -19.90
N ASN A 267 6.08 -36.38 -18.90
CA ASN A 267 5.39 -37.53 -18.31
C ASN A 267 3.92 -37.58 -18.73
N PRO A 268 3.53 -38.43 -19.72
CA PRO A 268 2.14 -38.54 -20.17
C PRO A 268 1.15 -38.89 -19.05
N ALA A 269 1.56 -39.72 -18.08
CA ALA A 269 0.72 -40.04 -16.93
C ALA A 269 0.49 -38.82 -16.01
N GLY A 270 1.52 -37.97 -15.83
CA GLY A 270 1.41 -36.75 -15.13
C GLY A 270 0.46 -35.74 -15.77
N ASN A 271 0.47 -35.64 -17.11
CA ASN A 271 -0.45 -34.82 -17.89
C ASN A 271 -1.92 -35.28 -17.72
N ALA A 272 -2.17 -36.58 -17.79
CA ALA A 272 -3.52 -37.14 -17.59
C ALA A 272 -4.03 -36.87 -16.17
N TYR A 273 -3.16 -37.06 -15.16
CA TYR A 273 -3.50 -36.76 -13.77
C TYR A 273 -3.82 -35.26 -13.56
N PHE A 274 -3.01 -34.37 -14.11
CA PHE A 274 -3.27 -32.91 -14.03
C PHE A 274 -4.56 -32.49 -14.69
N ALA A 275 -4.87 -33.07 -15.91
CA ALA A 275 -6.16 -32.85 -16.57
C ALA A 275 -7.33 -33.33 -15.69
N GLY A 276 -7.16 -34.46 -15.02
CA GLY A 276 -8.14 -35.00 -14.06
C GLY A 276 -8.38 -34.07 -12.89
N LEU A 277 -7.31 -33.43 -12.33
CA LEU A 277 -7.42 -32.44 -11.25
C LEU A 277 -8.17 -31.20 -11.72
N LYS A 278 -7.88 -30.66 -12.91
CA LYS A 278 -8.61 -29.52 -13.48
C LYS A 278 -10.10 -29.85 -13.72
N LYS A 279 -10.41 -31.06 -14.14
CA LYS A 279 -11.80 -31.53 -14.25
C LYS A 279 -12.45 -31.61 -12.87
N LEU A 280 -11.79 -32.22 -11.88
CA LEU A 280 -12.31 -32.32 -10.51
C LEU A 280 -12.57 -30.91 -9.90
N ALA A 281 -11.69 -29.93 -10.16
CA ALA A 281 -11.91 -28.55 -9.68
C ALA A 281 -13.18 -27.94 -10.31
N LYS A 282 -13.50 -28.24 -11.56
CA LYS A 282 -14.75 -27.82 -12.20
C LYS A 282 -15.96 -28.56 -11.62
N ASP A 283 -15.88 -29.90 -11.47
CA ASP A 283 -16.95 -30.70 -10.90
C ASP A 283 -17.31 -30.30 -9.47
N LEU A 284 -16.30 -29.86 -8.68
CA LEU A 284 -16.45 -29.29 -7.34
C LEU A 284 -16.82 -27.79 -7.34
N GLN A 285 -16.91 -27.14 -8.50
CA GLN A 285 -17.18 -25.70 -8.67
C GLN A 285 -16.15 -24.75 -8.02
N VAL A 286 -14.91 -25.21 -7.83
CA VAL A 286 -13.82 -24.43 -7.22
C VAL A 286 -12.72 -24.02 -8.21
N HIS A 287 -12.93 -24.18 -9.50
CA HIS A 287 -11.89 -23.92 -10.51
C HIS A 287 -11.42 -22.46 -10.55
N GLU A 288 -12.27 -21.51 -10.18
CA GLU A 288 -11.91 -20.09 -10.07
C GLU A 288 -11.14 -19.78 -8.76
N SER A 289 -11.21 -20.66 -7.78
CA SER A 289 -10.55 -20.52 -6.48
C SER A 289 -9.18 -21.21 -6.43
N VAL A 290 -8.78 -21.89 -7.51
CA VAL A 290 -7.52 -22.62 -7.59
C VAL A 290 -6.59 -21.99 -8.61
N PHE A 291 -5.46 -21.49 -8.15
CA PHE A 291 -4.41 -20.93 -8.99
C PHE A 291 -3.30 -21.97 -9.20
N TRP A 292 -3.21 -22.47 -10.43
CA TRP A 292 -2.10 -23.30 -10.90
C TRP A 292 -0.97 -22.37 -11.30
N VAL A 293 -0.16 -21.95 -10.32
CA VAL A 293 0.75 -20.80 -10.45
C VAL A 293 1.74 -20.96 -11.59
N ASN A 294 2.27 -22.19 -11.82
CA ASN A 294 3.19 -22.45 -12.94
C ASN A 294 2.53 -22.42 -14.33
N ASP A 295 1.21 -22.45 -14.42
CA ASP A 295 0.52 -22.20 -15.69
C ASP A 295 0.45 -20.70 -16.03
N LEU A 296 0.68 -19.84 -15.04
CA LEU A 296 0.60 -18.38 -15.16
C LEU A 296 1.98 -17.74 -15.35
N PHE A 297 2.97 -18.19 -14.58
CA PHE A 297 4.36 -17.73 -14.65
C PHE A 297 5.32 -18.76 -14.06
N TYR A 298 6.59 -18.68 -14.43
CA TYR A 298 7.65 -19.52 -13.85
C TYR A 298 7.88 -19.14 -12.40
N VAL A 299 7.91 -20.14 -11.51
CA VAL A 299 8.15 -19.94 -10.07
C VAL A 299 9.61 -20.26 -9.75
N ASP A 300 10.42 -19.24 -9.58
CA ASP A 300 11.77 -19.33 -9.01
C ASP A 300 11.73 -19.10 -7.47
N GLU A 301 12.89 -18.97 -6.85
CA GLU A 301 12.99 -18.74 -5.40
C GLU A 301 12.39 -17.40 -4.95
N ARG A 302 12.33 -16.37 -5.82
CA ARG A 302 11.77 -15.07 -5.47
C ARG A 302 10.26 -15.11 -5.49
N GLN A 303 9.67 -15.71 -6.53
CA GLN A 303 8.23 -15.94 -6.58
C GLN A 303 7.79 -16.88 -5.46
N LEU A 304 8.56 -17.95 -5.17
CA LEU A 304 8.26 -18.86 -4.07
C LEU A 304 8.22 -18.14 -2.72
N ARG A 305 9.20 -17.28 -2.43
CA ARG A 305 9.20 -16.41 -1.24
C ARG A 305 7.98 -15.50 -1.20
N SER A 306 7.67 -14.86 -2.32
CA SER A 306 6.50 -13.98 -2.42
C SER A 306 5.19 -14.74 -2.15
N LEU A 307 5.05 -15.97 -2.64
CA LEU A 307 3.88 -16.82 -2.37
C LEU A 307 3.74 -17.17 -0.88
N TYR A 308 4.84 -17.50 -0.21
CA TYR A 308 4.83 -17.67 1.26
C TYR A 308 4.44 -16.40 1.98
N MET A 309 4.94 -15.25 1.53
CA MET A 309 4.65 -13.96 2.19
C MET A 309 3.21 -13.51 2.03
N VAL A 310 2.56 -13.78 0.91
CA VAL A 310 1.16 -13.40 0.69
C VAL A 310 0.17 -14.41 1.29
N ALA A 311 0.57 -15.65 1.50
CA ALA A 311 -0.29 -16.69 2.05
C ALA A 311 -0.77 -16.40 3.47
N ASP A 312 -1.96 -16.91 3.80
CA ASP A 312 -2.51 -16.88 5.14
C ASP A 312 -2.25 -18.18 5.91
N ALA A 313 -2.04 -19.28 5.19
CA ALA A 313 -1.70 -20.57 5.78
C ALA A 313 -1.07 -21.54 4.75
N LEU A 314 -0.31 -22.51 5.25
CA LEU A 314 0.10 -23.69 4.50
C LEU A 314 -0.98 -24.77 4.60
N LEU A 315 -1.44 -25.30 3.46
CA LEU A 315 -2.25 -26.53 3.38
C LEU A 315 -1.42 -27.66 2.76
N PHE A 316 -1.18 -28.75 3.49
CA PHE A 316 -0.23 -29.80 3.09
C PHE A 316 -0.82 -31.21 3.27
N PRO A 317 -1.77 -31.66 2.41
CA PRO A 317 -2.51 -32.91 2.58
C PRO A 317 -1.83 -34.12 1.90
N SER A 318 -0.50 -34.13 1.81
CA SER A 318 0.26 -35.19 1.15
C SER A 318 0.01 -36.56 1.78
N LYS A 319 -0.05 -37.61 0.94
CA LYS A 319 -0.14 -39.03 1.36
C LYS A 319 1.24 -39.59 1.74
N GLN A 320 2.29 -39.05 1.16
CA GLN A 320 3.66 -39.50 1.36
C GLN A 320 4.66 -38.37 1.14
N GLU A 321 5.64 -38.25 2.04
CA GLU A 321 6.75 -37.30 1.98
C GLU A 321 8.07 -37.96 2.35
N GLY A 322 9.17 -37.38 1.82
CA GLY A 322 10.48 -37.77 2.22
C GLY A 322 10.94 -37.08 3.52
N PHE A 323 10.59 -35.78 3.65
CA PHE A 323 10.93 -34.97 4.84
C PHE A 323 9.85 -33.96 5.18
N GLY A 324 9.47 -33.06 4.25
CA GLY A 324 8.46 -32.04 4.49
C GLY A 324 9.04 -30.63 4.70
N LEU A 325 10.06 -30.24 3.93
CA LEU A 325 10.64 -28.90 3.96
C LEU A 325 9.62 -27.77 3.97
N PRO A 326 8.48 -27.83 3.23
CA PRO A 326 7.48 -26.78 3.27
C PRO A 326 6.91 -26.44 4.66
N LEU A 327 6.93 -27.39 5.62
CA LEU A 327 6.52 -27.11 6.99
C LEU A 327 7.50 -26.16 7.69
N LEU A 328 8.81 -26.37 7.47
CA LEU A 328 9.86 -25.55 8.04
C LEU A 328 9.88 -24.17 7.38
N GLU A 329 9.72 -24.12 6.05
CA GLU A 329 9.61 -22.87 5.28
C GLU A 329 8.41 -22.06 5.77
N ALA A 330 7.21 -22.65 5.85
CA ALA A 330 6.00 -21.98 6.35
C ALA A 330 6.19 -21.45 7.78
N THR A 331 6.92 -22.20 8.63
CA THR A 331 7.26 -21.75 9.99
C THR A 331 8.16 -20.51 9.97
N ALA A 332 9.16 -20.48 9.10
CA ALA A 332 10.03 -19.32 8.93
C ALA A 332 9.24 -18.07 8.52
N TYR A 333 8.18 -18.24 7.70
CA TYR A 333 7.24 -17.19 7.34
C TYR A 333 6.08 -17.00 8.34
N ARG A 334 6.10 -17.69 9.49
CA ARG A 334 5.10 -17.58 10.56
C ARG A 334 3.67 -17.91 10.13
N LEU A 335 3.54 -18.79 9.13
CA LEU A 335 2.25 -19.23 8.66
C LEU A 335 1.64 -20.30 9.56
N PRO A 336 0.33 -20.23 9.84
CA PRO A 336 -0.42 -21.40 10.31
C PRO A 336 -0.25 -22.58 9.37
N ILE A 337 -0.10 -23.79 9.92
CA ILE A 337 0.14 -25.01 9.15
C ILE A 337 -0.97 -26.01 9.38
N PHE A 338 -1.56 -26.47 8.28
CA PHE A 338 -2.55 -27.55 8.25
C PHE A 338 -2.00 -28.67 7.39
N CYS A 339 -1.61 -29.81 8.01
CA CYS A 339 -0.98 -30.88 7.27
C CYS A 339 -1.50 -32.27 7.67
N ALA A 340 -1.31 -33.22 6.75
CA ALA A 340 -1.67 -34.60 6.98
C ALA A 340 -0.89 -35.23 8.16
N ASN A 341 -1.57 -36.00 9.00
CA ASN A 341 -0.99 -36.71 10.13
C ASN A 341 -0.33 -38.01 9.65
N ILE A 342 0.77 -37.88 8.92
CA ILE A 342 1.60 -38.97 8.41
C ILE A 342 3.06 -38.78 8.79
N GLU A 343 3.84 -39.84 8.83
CA GLU A 343 5.31 -39.73 8.91
C GLU A 343 5.92 -39.41 7.53
N PRO A 344 6.95 -38.54 7.49
CA PRO A 344 7.64 -37.91 8.63
C PRO A 344 7.01 -36.54 9.07
N LEU A 345 5.94 -36.10 8.46
CA LEU A 345 5.34 -34.77 8.74
C LEU A 345 4.98 -34.62 10.22
N LYS A 346 4.38 -35.65 10.82
CA LYS A 346 4.02 -35.64 12.23
C LYS A 346 5.23 -35.42 13.15
N SER A 347 6.34 -36.05 12.83
CA SER A 347 7.58 -35.99 13.65
C SER A 347 8.28 -34.64 13.58
N ILE A 348 8.18 -33.94 12.44
CA ILE A 348 8.82 -32.62 12.23
C ILE A 348 7.88 -31.44 12.38
N ALA A 349 6.58 -31.69 12.57
CA ALA A 349 5.57 -30.64 12.65
C ALA A 349 5.90 -29.63 13.76
N PRO A 350 6.05 -28.33 13.47
CA PRO A 350 6.27 -27.30 14.48
C PRO A 350 5.08 -27.20 15.44
N ARG A 351 5.33 -26.67 16.64
CA ARG A 351 4.24 -26.42 17.62
C ARG A 351 3.16 -25.54 17.01
N GLY A 352 1.91 -25.87 17.27
CA GLY A 352 0.76 -25.15 16.71
C GLY A 352 0.31 -25.64 15.34
N THR A 353 0.99 -26.62 14.74
CA THR A 353 0.52 -27.28 13.52
C THR A 353 -0.79 -28.03 13.78
N VAL A 354 -1.78 -27.83 12.92
CA VAL A 354 -3.02 -28.59 12.93
C VAL A 354 -2.89 -29.83 12.06
N LEU A 355 -2.66 -30.98 12.71
CA LEU A 355 -2.61 -32.28 12.06
C LEU A 355 -4.02 -32.82 11.80
N PHE A 356 -4.27 -33.39 10.61
CA PHE A 356 -5.53 -34.02 10.26
C PHE A 356 -5.31 -35.41 9.63
N ASP A 357 -6.27 -36.31 9.85
CA ASP A 357 -6.26 -37.62 9.20
C ASP A 357 -6.78 -37.46 7.76
N LEU A 358 -6.16 -38.16 6.80
CA LEU A 358 -6.60 -38.17 5.41
C LEU A 358 -7.96 -38.86 5.19
N ARG A 359 -8.47 -39.55 6.21
CA ARG A 359 -9.82 -40.14 6.24
C ARG A 359 -10.87 -39.21 6.83
N ASP A 360 -10.44 -38.08 7.42
CA ASP A 360 -11.39 -37.09 7.93
C ASP A 360 -12.23 -36.52 6.78
N ALA A 361 -13.48 -36.24 7.03
CA ALA A 361 -14.30 -35.56 6.05
C ALA A 361 -13.73 -34.16 5.76
N PRO A 362 -13.64 -33.74 4.47
CA PRO A 362 -13.12 -32.39 4.09
C PRO A 362 -13.78 -31.27 4.86
N ARG A 363 -15.08 -31.40 5.19
CA ARG A 363 -15.82 -30.41 5.98
C ARG A 363 -15.26 -30.22 7.38
N ASN A 364 -14.91 -31.31 8.07
CA ASN A 364 -14.34 -31.22 9.42
C ASN A 364 -12.98 -30.48 9.42
N ILE A 365 -12.17 -30.74 8.37
CA ILE A 365 -10.90 -30.07 8.18
C ILE A 365 -11.12 -28.59 7.86
N ALA A 366 -12.07 -28.28 6.98
CA ALA A 366 -12.43 -26.91 6.64
C ALA A 366 -12.89 -26.09 7.86
N GLU A 367 -13.73 -26.68 8.74
CA GLU A 367 -14.18 -26.04 9.98
C GLU A 367 -13.00 -25.77 10.93
N ARG A 368 -12.05 -26.69 11.05
CA ARG A 368 -10.83 -26.50 11.85
C ARG A 368 -9.92 -25.41 11.27
N ILE A 369 -9.74 -25.36 9.93
CA ILE A 369 -8.98 -24.31 9.26
C ILE A 369 -9.64 -22.96 9.54
N ARG A 370 -10.93 -22.83 9.26
CA ARG A 370 -11.66 -21.58 9.48
C ARG A 370 -11.57 -21.12 10.93
N SER A 371 -11.82 -22.02 11.88
CA SER A 371 -11.75 -21.69 13.31
C SER A 371 -10.35 -21.20 13.72
N ALA A 372 -9.29 -21.91 13.32
CA ALA A 372 -7.92 -21.55 13.65
C ALA A 372 -7.51 -20.19 13.04
N LEU A 373 -7.89 -19.93 11.78
CA LEU A 373 -7.56 -18.65 11.13
C LEU A 373 -8.37 -17.49 11.69
N THR A 374 -9.65 -17.70 12.02
CA THR A 374 -10.49 -16.67 12.65
C THR A 374 -10.01 -16.28 14.04
N GLN A 375 -9.42 -17.21 14.79
CA GLN A 375 -8.86 -16.97 16.12
C GLN A 375 -7.42 -16.43 16.09
N ASN A 376 -6.78 -16.40 14.92
CA ASN A 376 -5.42 -15.92 14.78
C ASN A 376 -5.37 -14.39 14.75
N GLU A 377 -4.98 -13.78 15.87
CA GLU A 377 -4.93 -12.32 16.03
C GLU A 377 -3.97 -11.64 15.05
N ILE A 378 -2.82 -12.28 14.72
CA ILE A 378 -1.85 -11.74 13.76
C ILE A 378 -2.48 -11.68 12.37
N LEU A 379 -3.17 -12.74 11.95
CA LEU A 379 -3.86 -12.77 10.67
C LEU A 379 -4.98 -11.75 10.61
N ARG A 380 -5.77 -11.62 11.67
CA ARG A 380 -6.85 -10.62 11.77
C ARG A 380 -6.29 -9.20 11.64
N SER A 381 -5.23 -8.88 12.37
CA SER A 381 -4.55 -7.58 12.29
C SER A 381 -4.00 -7.31 10.89
N ARG A 382 -3.44 -8.34 10.22
CA ARG A 382 -2.96 -8.24 8.85
C ARG A 382 -4.10 -7.98 7.86
N LYS A 383 -5.23 -8.67 7.97
CA LYS A 383 -6.41 -8.43 7.13
C LYS A 383 -7.01 -7.04 7.37
N GLN A 384 -7.01 -6.58 8.62
CA GLN A 384 -7.41 -5.22 8.96
C GLN A 384 -6.47 -4.18 8.32
N LEU A 385 -5.15 -4.40 8.38
CA LEU A 385 -4.18 -3.54 7.71
C LEU A 385 -4.50 -3.39 6.21
N PHE A 386 -4.79 -4.48 5.52
CA PHE A 386 -5.12 -4.44 4.09
C PHE A 386 -6.41 -3.69 3.80
N ARG A 387 -7.45 -3.82 4.64
CA ARG A 387 -8.70 -3.08 4.47
C ARG A 387 -8.54 -1.58 4.73
N ASP A 388 -7.87 -1.24 5.83
CA ASP A 388 -7.91 0.13 6.35
C ASP A 388 -6.77 1.00 5.85
N TYR A 389 -5.63 0.40 5.46
CA TYR A 389 -4.39 1.10 5.16
C TYR A 389 -3.70 0.68 3.86
N SER A 390 -4.30 -0.18 3.03
CA SER A 390 -3.68 -0.49 1.75
C SER A 390 -3.72 0.73 0.82
N ALA A 391 -2.65 0.93 0.05
CA ALA A 391 -2.55 2.05 -0.86
C ALA A 391 -3.69 2.05 -1.90
N GLU A 392 -4.02 0.89 -2.45
CA GLU A 392 -5.09 0.75 -3.45
C GLU A 392 -6.49 1.06 -2.90
N THR A 393 -6.82 0.54 -1.70
CA THR A 393 -8.10 0.83 -1.05
C THR A 393 -8.25 2.32 -0.76
N LEU A 394 -7.22 2.93 -0.17
CA LEU A 394 -7.26 4.36 0.15
C LEU A 394 -7.31 5.25 -1.11
N TYR A 395 -6.68 4.81 -2.20
CA TYR A 395 -6.77 5.54 -3.46
C TYR A 395 -8.21 5.56 -3.98
N VAL A 396 -8.82 4.40 -4.17
CA VAL A 396 -10.17 4.27 -4.74
C VAL A 396 -11.21 4.95 -3.85
N ASP A 397 -11.14 4.72 -2.54
CA ASP A 397 -12.18 5.18 -1.62
C ASP A 397 -12.06 6.65 -1.23
N LYS A 398 -10.85 7.24 -1.27
CA LYS A 398 -10.60 8.57 -0.72
C LYS A 398 -9.80 9.49 -1.63
N VAL A 399 -8.68 9.03 -2.22
CA VAL A 399 -7.78 9.92 -2.98
C VAL A 399 -8.40 10.30 -4.31
N GLU A 400 -8.91 9.34 -5.06
CA GLU A 400 -9.55 9.59 -6.35
C GLU A 400 -10.79 10.49 -6.22
N PRO A 401 -11.74 10.27 -5.29
CA PRO A 401 -12.84 11.19 -5.05
C PRO A 401 -12.38 12.61 -4.67
N LEU A 402 -11.31 12.74 -3.88
CA LEU A 402 -10.74 14.05 -3.55
C LEU A 402 -10.19 14.76 -4.78
N LEU A 403 -9.49 14.07 -5.67
CA LEU A 403 -8.96 14.61 -6.92
C LEU A 403 -10.07 15.05 -7.88
N GLN A 404 -11.19 14.34 -7.88
CA GLN A 404 -12.38 14.62 -8.69
C GLN A 404 -13.33 15.67 -8.09
N ASP A 405 -12.95 16.33 -6.99
CA ASP A 405 -13.80 17.30 -6.26
C ASP A 405 -15.14 16.71 -5.75
N LYS A 406 -15.15 15.41 -5.44
CA LYS A 406 -16.32 14.70 -4.90
C LYS A 406 -16.33 14.60 -3.37
N LEU A 407 -15.25 15.08 -2.71
CA LEU A 407 -15.09 15.16 -1.25
C LEU A 407 -14.97 16.60 -0.78
#